data_567ae94193b9d4ad53edf4e262efc1c4
#
_entry.id   567ae94193b9d4ad53edf4e262efc1c4
#
_cell.length_a   1.000
_cell.length_b   1.000
_cell.length_c   1.000
_cell.angle_alpha   90.00
_cell.angle_beta   90.00
_cell.angle_gamma   90.00
#
_symmetry.space_group_name_H-M   'P 1'
#
loop_
_entity.id
_entity.type
_entity.pdbx_description
1 polymer ?
#
loop_
_entity_poly.entity_id
_entity_poly.type
_entity_poly.pdbx_seq_one_letter_code
_entity_poly.pdbx_strand_id
1 'polypeptide(L)'
;MTVSARATSGGAPAPDSSEGETSAFSPGPAARPPSAATTPLAPSSAVAPATPPAAKAPATSPPAPPSRLRALGPNWYASVMGTAIVAGAGKTLPVHLPHPLLVSVWALAAVMLAALMTARAGHWARHGDQARRHLHDPAVAPFYGCLSMALLSVGSGALALSVPGAVGLDATLWTAGTAVGLLAAVGVPYLMSTRHEVEPGGAGPVWLLPVVAPMVAAALGPPLAMHLPAGQARATMLLGCYALFGMSLLSTLLILPLVFSRLMHHGALPLPMTPTLFLVLGPLGQSTTALGNLADSSPATFGTASVLYGVPVMGFALMWLALSAAMVVRAARRGMGFAMTWWAFTFPVGTCVTGAAALHRHTGLHAFGWLAVALYALLVVAWLTAAIRTAGGLFTGSLLAGPRR
;
A
#
# COMPACT_ATOMS: atom_id res chain seq x y z
N MET A 1 -4.88 57.32 24.87
CA MET A 1 -6.28 57.68 24.77
C MET A 1 -7.09 56.55 25.37
N THR A 2 -7.58 56.79 26.55
CA THR A 2 -8.39 55.98 27.46
C THR A 2 -9.87 56.14 27.12
N VAL A 3 -10.64 55.04 27.07
CA VAL A 3 -12.09 54.96 27.37
C VAL A 3 -12.37 53.46 27.61
N SER A 4 -12.52 53.01 28.80
CA SER A 4 -13.59 53.06 29.83
C SER A 4 -14.68 51.99 29.59
N ALA A 5 -14.75 51.13 30.59
CA ALA A 5 -15.69 50.05 30.80
C ALA A 5 -17.16 50.48 30.91
N ARG A 6 -18.11 49.61 30.61
CA ARG A 6 -19.42 49.58 31.24
C ARG A 6 -19.96 48.17 31.38
N ALA A 7 -20.07 47.74 32.62
CA ALA A 7 -20.81 46.57 33.06
C ALA A 7 -22.31 46.90 33.13
N THR A 8 -23.18 45.95 32.76
CA THR A 8 -24.57 45.93 33.22
C THR A 8 -24.94 44.53 33.67
N SER A 9 -25.29 44.44 34.90
CA SER A 9 -25.84 43.35 35.68
C SER A 9 -27.30 43.07 35.36
N GLY A 10 -27.74 41.86 35.61
CA GLY A 10 -29.12 41.43 35.80
C GLY A 10 -29.35 40.06 35.15
N GLY A 11 -29.67 39.01 35.79
CA GLY A 11 -30.54 38.70 36.87
C GLY A 11 -31.02 37.29 36.57
N ALA A 12 -30.75 36.35 37.46
CA ALA A 12 -31.34 35.01 37.41
C ALA A 12 -32.81 35.06 37.89
N PRO A 13 -33.62 34.06 37.51
CA PRO A 13 -34.40 33.37 38.54
C PRO A 13 -34.24 31.84 38.48
N ALA A 14 -34.22 31.26 39.66
CA ALA A 14 -34.31 29.83 39.96
C ALA A 14 -35.80 29.45 40.18
N PRO A 15 -36.13 28.24 40.69
CA PRO A 15 -36.61 27.13 39.88
C PRO A 15 -38.11 26.85 40.19
N ASP A 16 -38.77 26.11 39.34
CA ASP A 16 -40.09 25.57 39.67
C ASP A 16 -40.09 24.03 39.61
N SER A 17 -40.54 23.48 40.72
CA SER A 17 -40.70 22.05 41.01
C SER A 17 -42.15 21.65 40.71
N SER A 18 -42.34 20.56 39.96
CA SER A 18 -43.54 19.72 40.09
C SER A 18 -43.25 18.33 39.46
N GLU A 19 -43.19 17.33 40.32
CA GLU A 19 -44.04 16.13 40.38
C GLU A 19 -44.24 15.42 39.03
N GLY A 20 -43.73 14.23 38.78
CA GLY A 20 -44.03 13.00 39.47
C GLY A 20 -44.99 12.18 38.64
N GLU A 21 -44.47 11.16 37.95
CA GLU A 21 -45.28 10.01 37.58
C GLU A 21 -44.38 8.77 37.34
N THR A 22 -44.45 7.88 38.33
CA THR A 22 -43.96 6.52 38.29
C THR A 22 -44.90 5.68 37.43
N SER A 23 -44.43 5.22 36.27
CA SER A 23 -45.10 4.17 35.50
C SER A 23 -44.48 2.81 35.82
N ALA A 24 -45.25 1.98 36.51
CA ALA A 24 -44.90 0.62 36.88
C ALA A 24 -44.84 -0.31 35.66
N PHE A 25 -43.73 -1.03 35.58
CA PHE A 25 -43.54 -2.13 34.61
C PHE A 25 -44.25 -3.37 35.15
N SER A 26 -45.35 -3.82 34.49
CA SER A 26 -46.01 -5.10 34.73
C SER A 26 -45.28 -6.22 33.98
N PRO A 27 -45.02 -7.38 34.62
CA PRO A 27 -44.49 -8.55 33.93
C PRO A 27 -45.63 -9.31 33.23
N GLY A 28 -45.43 -9.56 31.92
CA GLY A 28 -46.31 -10.42 31.13
C GLY A 28 -46.18 -11.90 31.49
N PRO A 29 -47.20 -12.74 31.21
CA PRO A 29 -47.29 -14.09 31.72
C PRO A 29 -46.36 -15.10 31.04
N ALA A 30 -45.86 -16.03 31.87
CA ALA A 30 -45.02 -17.16 31.50
C ALA A 30 -45.65 -18.06 30.45
N ALA A 31 -44.89 -18.38 29.40
CA ALA A 31 -45.25 -19.35 28.39
C ALA A 31 -45.19 -20.78 28.95
N ARG A 32 -46.29 -21.54 28.76
CA ARG A 32 -46.41 -22.99 29.07
C ARG A 32 -45.52 -23.83 28.13
N PRO A 33 -44.95 -24.95 28.58
CA PRO A 33 -44.28 -25.92 27.74
C PRO A 33 -45.29 -26.68 26.83
N PRO A 34 -44.90 -27.07 25.60
CA PRO A 34 -45.76 -27.81 24.70
C PRO A 34 -45.92 -29.28 25.15
N SER A 35 -47.17 -29.73 25.13
CA SER A 35 -47.62 -31.07 25.39
C SER A 35 -47.07 -32.08 24.36
N ALA A 36 -46.79 -33.29 24.84
CA ALA A 36 -46.34 -34.45 24.07
C ALA A 36 -47.32 -34.80 22.93
N ALA A 37 -46.81 -34.79 21.69
CA ALA A 37 -47.55 -35.27 20.54
C ALA A 37 -47.25 -36.76 20.31
N THR A 38 -48.31 -37.52 20.32
CA THR A 38 -48.47 -38.97 19.99
C THR A 38 -47.89 -39.32 18.61
N THR A 39 -47.05 -40.35 18.56
CA THR A 39 -46.53 -41.00 17.37
C THR A 39 -47.60 -41.70 16.57
N PRO A 40 -47.81 -41.47 15.28
CA PRO A 40 -48.60 -42.33 14.45
C PRO A 40 -47.74 -43.48 13.89
N LEU A 41 -48.37 -44.70 13.91
CA LEU A 41 -47.84 -45.93 13.34
C LEU A 41 -47.51 -45.80 11.84
N ALA A 42 -46.41 -46.42 11.44
CA ALA A 42 -45.94 -46.53 10.05
C ALA A 42 -46.87 -47.43 9.22
N PRO A 43 -47.23 -47.10 7.99
CA PRO A 43 -47.81 -48.05 7.04
C PRO A 43 -46.70 -48.83 6.32
N SER A 44 -47.09 -50.08 6.15
CA SER A 44 -46.51 -51.21 5.43
C SER A 44 -45.70 -50.92 4.15
N SER A 45 -44.63 -51.67 4.03
CA SER A 45 -43.64 -51.77 2.93
C SER A 45 -44.36 -51.93 1.56
N ALA A 46 -44.16 -50.91 0.70
CA ALA A 46 -44.33 -51.04 -0.74
C ALA A 46 -42.94 -51.26 -1.36
N VAL A 47 -42.78 -52.38 -2.05
CA VAL A 47 -41.60 -52.76 -2.82
C VAL A 47 -41.40 -51.72 -3.94
N ALA A 48 -40.29 -50.96 -3.88
CA ALA A 48 -39.89 -50.05 -4.95
C ALA A 48 -39.35 -50.86 -6.14
N PRO A 49 -39.65 -50.47 -7.40
CA PRO A 49 -39.08 -51.12 -8.57
C PRO A 49 -37.57 -50.79 -8.67
N ALA A 50 -36.80 -51.86 -9.06
CA ALA A 50 -35.37 -51.80 -9.22
C ALA A 50 -34.94 -50.69 -10.22
N THR A 51 -34.12 -49.74 -9.75
CA THR A 51 -33.50 -48.70 -10.57
C THR A 51 -32.48 -49.37 -11.51
N PRO A 52 -32.50 -49.12 -12.83
CA PRO A 52 -31.49 -49.66 -13.72
C PRO A 52 -30.11 -49.11 -13.37
N PRO A 53 -28.99 -49.87 -13.62
CA PRO A 53 -27.66 -49.46 -13.25
C PRO A 53 -27.29 -48.15 -13.98
N ALA A 54 -26.91 -47.13 -13.22
CA ALA A 54 -26.48 -45.86 -13.72
C ALA A 54 -25.30 -46.08 -14.71
N ALA A 55 -25.48 -45.62 -15.94
CA ALA A 55 -24.40 -45.57 -16.94
C ALA A 55 -23.22 -44.83 -16.35
N LYS A 56 -22.01 -45.47 -16.36
CA LYS A 56 -20.77 -44.85 -15.96
C LYS A 56 -20.59 -43.55 -16.77
N ALA A 57 -20.70 -42.41 -16.10
CA ALA A 57 -20.32 -41.12 -16.68
C ALA A 57 -18.87 -41.21 -17.21
N PRO A 58 -18.58 -40.67 -18.42
CA PRO A 58 -17.23 -40.69 -18.94
C PRO A 58 -16.28 -40.03 -17.93
N ALA A 59 -15.19 -40.71 -17.62
CA ALA A 59 -14.18 -40.22 -16.72
C ALA A 59 -13.69 -38.86 -17.24
N THR A 60 -14.08 -37.78 -16.58
CA THR A 60 -13.55 -36.44 -16.86
C THR A 60 -12.06 -36.50 -16.55
N SER A 61 -11.24 -36.31 -17.58
CA SER A 61 -9.80 -36.19 -17.43
C SER A 61 -9.49 -35.19 -16.31
N PRO A 62 -8.53 -35.48 -15.42
CA PRO A 62 -8.17 -34.55 -14.35
C PRO A 62 -7.84 -33.19 -14.97
N PRO A 63 -8.35 -32.07 -14.41
CA PRO A 63 -8.09 -30.75 -14.96
C PRO A 63 -6.58 -30.55 -15.04
N ALA A 64 -6.09 -30.10 -16.20
CA ALA A 64 -4.68 -29.80 -16.43
C ALA A 64 -4.19 -28.88 -15.30
N PRO A 65 -2.96 -29.08 -14.78
CA PRO A 65 -2.43 -28.25 -13.70
C PRO A 65 -2.49 -26.78 -14.13
N PRO A 66 -2.96 -25.88 -13.24
CA PRO A 66 -3.10 -24.47 -13.59
C PRO A 66 -1.76 -23.94 -14.07
N SER A 67 -1.75 -23.28 -15.24
CA SER A 67 -0.51 -22.71 -15.78
C SER A 67 0.08 -21.73 -14.75
N ARG A 68 1.39 -21.81 -14.51
CA ARG A 68 2.11 -20.94 -13.55
C ARG A 68 1.83 -19.44 -13.78
N LEU A 69 1.58 -19.05 -15.03
CA LEU A 69 1.20 -17.69 -15.40
C LEU A 69 -0.18 -17.29 -14.87
N ARG A 70 -1.09 -18.22 -14.63
CA ARG A 70 -2.44 -17.93 -14.13
C ARG A 70 -2.44 -17.38 -12.70
N ALA A 71 -1.45 -17.72 -11.89
CA ALA A 71 -1.28 -17.26 -10.51
C ALA A 71 -0.53 -15.92 -10.41
N LEU A 72 -0.07 -15.33 -11.52
CA LEU A 72 0.72 -14.11 -11.52
C LEU A 72 -0.16 -12.88 -11.28
N GLY A 73 -0.20 -12.38 -10.05
CA GLY A 73 -0.93 -11.18 -9.65
C GLY A 73 -0.13 -9.89 -9.81
N PRO A 74 -0.78 -8.69 -9.70
CA PRO A 74 -0.09 -7.41 -9.74
C PRO A 74 0.82 -7.15 -8.54
N ASN A 75 0.67 -7.89 -7.45
CA ASN A 75 1.50 -7.83 -6.25
C ASN A 75 2.98 -8.18 -6.49
N TRP A 76 3.29 -8.88 -7.58
CA TRP A 76 4.68 -9.19 -7.94
C TRP A 76 5.51 -7.95 -8.28
N TYR A 77 4.90 -6.85 -8.75
CA TYR A 77 5.61 -5.59 -8.97
C TYR A 77 6.18 -4.98 -7.68
N ALA A 78 5.68 -5.39 -6.50
CA ALA A 78 6.26 -5.01 -5.23
C ALA A 78 7.73 -5.45 -5.09
N SER A 79 8.11 -6.59 -5.67
CA SER A 79 9.51 -7.06 -5.68
C SER A 79 10.41 -6.18 -6.55
N VAL A 80 9.89 -5.66 -7.66
CA VAL A 80 10.64 -4.75 -8.54
C VAL A 80 10.88 -3.40 -7.86
N MET A 81 9.80 -2.75 -7.37
CA MET A 81 9.94 -1.47 -6.71
C MET A 81 10.79 -1.58 -5.43
N GLY A 82 10.65 -2.69 -4.69
CA GLY A 82 11.44 -2.97 -3.49
C GLY A 82 12.92 -3.24 -3.77
N THR A 83 13.28 -3.75 -4.95
CA THR A 83 14.67 -3.91 -5.38
C THR A 83 15.24 -2.59 -5.92
N ALA A 84 14.46 -1.86 -6.74
CA ALA A 84 14.90 -0.60 -7.32
C ALA A 84 15.20 0.47 -6.25
N ILE A 85 14.38 0.53 -5.18
CA ILE A 85 14.58 1.52 -4.10
C ILE A 85 15.89 1.30 -3.34
N VAL A 86 16.41 0.06 -3.26
CA VAL A 86 17.71 -0.20 -2.61
C VAL A 86 18.82 0.57 -3.33
N ALA A 87 18.84 0.54 -4.67
CA ALA A 87 19.83 1.26 -5.46
C ALA A 87 19.61 2.79 -5.38
N GLY A 88 18.36 3.25 -5.56
CA GLY A 88 18.02 4.67 -5.52
C GLY A 88 18.29 5.31 -4.16
N ALA A 89 17.84 4.68 -3.07
CA ALA A 89 18.07 5.18 -1.72
C ALA A 89 19.56 5.11 -1.33
N GLY A 90 20.28 4.07 -1.76
CA GLY A 90 21.72 3.95 -1.54
C GLY A 90 22.51 5.12 -2.13
N LYS A 91 22.06 5.66 -3.27
CA LYS A 91 22.68 6.83 -3.92
C LYS A 91 22.48 8.14 -3.14
N THR A 92 21.42 8.24 -2.33
CA THR A 92 21.11 9.47 -1.57
C THR A 92 21.80 9.56 -0.22
N LEU A 93 22.47 8.50 0.23
CA LEU A 93 23.12 8.45 1.54
C LEU A 93 24.28 9.45 1.65
N PRO A 94 24.55 9.97 2.86
CA PRO A 94 25.75 10.79 3.12
C PRO A 94 27.05 9.98 3.09
N VAL A 95 26.96 8.65 3.00
CA VAL A 95 28.09 7.72 2.89
C VAL A 95 28.18 7.17 1.47
N HIS A 96 29.41 7.00 0.96
CA HIS A 96 29.63 6.50 -0.39
C HIS A 96 29.54 4.97 -0.42
N LEU A 97 28.53 4.45 -1.13
CA LEU A 97 28.45 3.04 -1.48
C LEU A 97 29.12 2.79 -2.84
N PRO A 98 29.70 1.60 -3.07
CA PRO A 98 30.30 1.26 -4.36
C PRO A 98 29.28 1.39 -5.51
N HIS A 99 29.57 2.28 -6.46
CA HIS A 99 28.70 2.53 -7.61
C HIS A 99 28.35 1.25 -8.40
N PRO A 100 29.31 0.32 -8.68
CA PRO A 100 28.99 -0.92 -9.40
C PRO A 100 27.96 -1.78 -8.67
N LEU A 101 27.99 -1.78 -7.31
CA LEU A 101 27.00 -2.51 -6.52
C LEU A 101 25.58 -1.93 -6.71
N LEU A 102 25.45 -0.62 -6.65
CA LEU A 102 24.16 0.05 -6.85
C LEU A 102 23.64 -0.18 -8.28
N VAL A 103 24.51 -0.09 -9.28
CA VAL A 103 24.16 -0.39 -10.68
C VAL A 103 23.73 -1.84 -10.85
N SER A 104 24.38 -2.79 -10.19
CA SER A 104 24.01 -4.22 -10.26
C SER A 104 22.62 -4.48 -9.66
N VAL A 105 22.31 -3.86 -8.52
CA VAL A 105 20.98 -3.98 -7.88
C VAL A 105 19.90 -3.30 -8.75
N TRP A 106 20.21 -2.14 -9.32
CA TRP A 106 19.31 -1.48 -10.27
C TRP A 106 19.06 -2.33 -11.52
N ALA A 107 20.12 -2.89 -12.12
CA ALA A 107 20.02 -3.74 -13.30
C ALA A 107 19.16 -4.98 -13.02
N LEU A 108 19.30 -5.59 -11.83
CA LEU A 108 18.43 -6.67 -11.39
C LEU A 108 16.95 -6.21 -11.38
N ALA A 109 16.65 -5.05 -10.81
CA ALA A 109 15.29 -4.51 -10.81
C ALA A 109 14.75 -4.24 -12.21
N ALA A 110 15.58 -3.73 -13.13
CA ALA A 110 15.22 -3.48 -14.52
C ALA A 110 14.91 -4.79 -15.27
N VAL A 111 15.74 -5.82 -15.10
CA VAL A 111 15.48 -7.15 -15.65
C VAL A 111 14.19 -7.76 -15.09
N MET A 112 13.98 -7.65 -13.78
CA MET A 112 12.74 -8.11 -13.14
C MET A 112 11.51 -7.36 -13.68
N LEU A 113 11.60 -6.05 -13.89
CA LEU A 113 10.53 -5.26 -14.51
C LEU A 113 10.20 -5.75 -15.90
N ALA A 114 11.21 -5.90 -16.78
CA ALA A 114 11.03 -6.39 -18.15
C ALA A 114 10.40 -7.79 -18.18
N ALA A 115 10.88 -8.70 -17.35
CA ALA A 115 10.36 -10.06 -17.24
C ALA A 115 8.89 -10.07 -16.77
N LEU A 116 8.55 -9.27 -15.72
CA LEU A 116 7.19 -9.18 -15.23
C LEU A 116 6.24 -8.50 -16.22
N MET A 117 6.68 -7.44 -16.89
CA MET A 117 5.88 -6.78 -17.93
C MET A 117 5.52 -7.76 -19.05
N THR A 118 6.51 -8.53 -19.55
CA THR A 118 6.31 -9.55 -20.59
C THR A 118 5.39 -10.67 -20.11
N ALA A 119 5.62 -11.18 -18.88
CA ALA A 119 4.80 -12.24 -18.30
C ALA A 119 3.35 -11.78 -18.07
N ARG A 120 3.15 -10.52 -17.62
CA ARG A 120 1.82 -9.94 -17.42
C ARG A 120 1.11 -9.62 -18.72
N ALA A 121 1.82 -9.16 -19.76
CA ALA A 121 1.26 -9.03 -21.11
C ALA A 121 0.77 -10.39 -21.63
N GLY A 122 1.57 -11.44 -21.49
CA GLY A 122 1.18 -12.80 -21.80
C GLY A 122 0.00 -13.33 -20.97
N HIS A 123 -0.07 -12.93 -19.68
CA HIS A 123 -1.20 -13.26 -18.81
C HIS A 123 -2.49 -12.60 -19.30
N TRP A 124 -2.48 -11.31 -19.62
CA TRP A 124 -3.63 -10.60 -20.17
C TRP A 124 -4.09 -11.16 -21.51
N ALA A 125 -3.13 -11.53 -22.39
CA ALA A 125 -3.43 -12.08 -23.71
C ALA A 125 -4.05 -13.50 -23.64
N ARG A 126 -3.59 -14.35 -22.70
CA ARG A 126 -3.98 -15.76 -22.63
C ARG A 126 -4.99 -16.08 -21.54
N HIS A 127 -5.06 -15.26 -20.49
CA HIS A 127 -5.88 -15.47 -19.30
C HIS A 127 -6.62 -14.17 -18.90
N GLY A 128 -7.24 -13.49 -19.89
CA GLY A 128 -7.96 -12.24 -19.68
C GLY A 128 -9.13 -12.34 -18.69
N ASP A 129 -9.73 -13.53 -18.54
CA ASP A 129 -10.75 -13.85 -17.53
C ASP A 129 -10.17 -13.66 -16.11
N GLN A 130 -8.99 -14.24 -15.84
CA GLN A 130 -8.35 -14.14 -14.55
C GLN A 130 -7.80 -12.74 -14.29
N ALA A 131 -7.26 -12.07 -15.31
CA ALA A 131 -6.78 -10.70 -15.20
C ALA A 131 -7.90 -9.73 -14.81
N ARG A 132 -9.10 -9.89 -15.37
CA ARG A 132 -10.30 -9.13 -14.98
C ARG A 132 -10.75 -9.46 -13.56
N ARG A 133 -10.69 -10.73 -13.12
CA ARG A 133 -11.00 -11.11 -11.73
C ARG A 133 -10.07 -10.39 -10.75
N HIS A 134 -8.77 -10.24 -11.06
CA HIS A 134 -7.84 -9.49 -10.23
C HIS A 134 -8.24 -8.01 -10.07
N LEU A 135 -8.89 -7.40 -11.06
CA LEU A 135 -9.41 -6.03 -10.95
C LEU A 135 -10.66 -5.96 -10.07
N HIS A 136 -11.47 -7.03 -10.05
CA HIS A 136 -12.72 -7.07 -9.28
C HIS A 136 -12.53 -7.67 -7.87
N ASP A 137 -11.32 -8.06 -7.51
CA ASP A 137 -10.99 -8.56 -6.17
C ASP A 137 -10.47 -7.41 -5.30
N PRO A 138 -11.20 -6.99 -4.23
CA PRO A 138 -10.80 -5.87 -3.37
C PRO A 138 -9.48 -6.10 -2.64
N ALA A 139 -9.05 -7.35 -2.46
CA ALA A 139 -7.77 -7.68 -1.86
C ALA A 139 -6.59 -7.57 -2.84
N VAL A 140 -6.85 -7.66 -4.15
CA VAL A 140 -5.82 -7.70 -5.21
C VAL A 140 -5.75 -6.39 -5.99
N ALA A 141 -6.89 -5.76 -6.28
CA ALA A 141 -6.97 -4.54 -7.08
C ALA A 141 -6.04 -3.40 -6.59
N PRO A 142 -5.86 -3.14 -5.29
CA PRO A 142 -4.95 -2.10 -4.83
C PRO A 142 -3.49 -2.27 -5.30
N PHE A 143 -3.04 -3.50 -5.53
CA PHE A 143 -1.67 -3.78 -5.99
C PHE A 143 -1.38 -3.31 -7.44
N TYR A 144 -2.39 -2.88 -8.20
CA TYR A 144 -2.12 -2.23 -9.50
C TYR A 144 -1.33 -0.92 -9.35
N GLY A 145 -1.35 -0.26 -8.19
CA GLY A 145 -0.45 0.84 -7.86
C GLY A 145 1.04 0.45 -7.88
N CYS A 146 1.37 -0.81 -7.56
CA CYS A 146 2.75 -1.28 -7.58
C CYS A 146 3.39 -1.28 -8.98
N LEU A 147 2.60 -1.46 -10.05
CA LEU A 147 3.11 -1.37 -11.43
C LEU A 147 3.63 0.04 -11.72
N SER A 148 2.85 1.07 -11.39
CA SER A 148 3.28 2.46 -11.53
C SER A 148 4.58 2.72 -10.76
N MET A 149 4.61 2.37 -9.49
CA MET A 149 5.77 2.59 -8.63
C MET A 149 7.02 1.82 -9.10
N ALA A 150 6.84 0.64 -9.70
CA ALA A 150 7.95 -0.14 -10.27
C ALA A 150 8.55 0.57 -11.49
N LEU A 151 7.70 1.09 -12.41
CA LEU A 151 8.15 1.87 -13.58
C LEU A 151 8.92 3.12 -13.14
N LEU A 152 8.32 3.91 -12.24
CA LEU A 152 8.90 5.14 -11.71
C LEU A 152 10.24 4.90 -11.01
N SER A 153 10.34 3.85 -10.20
CA SER A 153 11.56 3.56 -9.43
C SER A 153 12.71 3.07 -10.31
N VAL A 154 12.42 2.28 -11.36
CA VAL A 154 13.45 1.82 -12.28
C VAL A 154 13.94 2.97 -13.16
N GLY A 155 13.05 3.84 -13.67
CA GLY A 155 13.40 5.02 -14.43
C GLY A 155 14.29 5.97 -13.63
N SER A 156 13.80 6.41 -12.48
CA SER A 156 14.55 7.32 -11.59
C SER A 156 15.87 6.72 -11.09
N GLY A 157 15.92 5.41 -10.87
CA GLY A 157 17.17 4.71 -10.54
C GLY A 157 18.20 4.81 -11.65
N ALA A 158 17.81 4.69 -12.92
CA ALA A 158 18.69 4.90 -14.07
C ALA A 158 19.26 6.33 -14.07
N LEU A 159 18.40 7.33 -13.85
CA LEU A 159 18.80 8.74 -13.81
C LEU A 159 19.78 9.00 -12.65
N ALA A 160 19.45 8.57 -11.44
CA ALA A 160 20.27 8.75 -10.26
C ALA A 160 21.66 8.10 -10.37
N LEU A 161 21.76 6.97 -11.07
CA LEU A 161 23.01 6.23 -11.31
C LEU A 161 23.74 6.65 -12.59
N SER A 162 23.20 7.63 -13.33
CA SER A 162 23.78 8.14 -14.57
C SER A 162 24.06 7.02 -15.61
N VAL A 163 23.13 6.08 -15.75
CA VAL A 163 23.23 4.99 -16.73
C VAL A 163 23.15 5.58 -18.15
N PRO A 164 23.86 5.03 -19.15
CA PRO A 164 23.75 5.51 -20.52
C PRO A 164 22.30 5.54 -21.00
N GLY A 165 21.86 6.68 -21.58
CA GLY A 165 20.46 6.88 -22.01
C GLY A 165 19.45 7.11 -20.87
N ALA A 166 19.92 7.35 -19.64
CA ALA A 166 19.07 7.47 -18.45
C ALA A 166 17.93 8.48 -18.58
N VAL A 167 18.19 9.66 -19.15
CA VAL A 167 17.17 10.71 -19.28
C VAL A 167 16.00 10.25 -20.15
N GLY A 168 16.27 9.66 -21.32
CA GLY A 168 15.23 9.14 -22.21
C GLY A 168 14.47 7.95 -21.58
N LEU A 169 15.20 7.06 -20.91
CA LEU A 169 14.61 5.93 -20.19
C LEU A 169 13.72 6.41 -19.05
N ASP A 170 14.20 7.33 -18.21
CA ASP A 170 13.43 7.87 -17.10
C ASP A 170 12.22 8.66 -17.60
N ALA A 171 12.37 9.52 -18.60
CA ALA A 171 11.24 10.24 -19.19
C ALA A 171 10.12 9.31 -19.67
N THR A 172 10.48 8.22 -20.34
CA THR A 172 9.53 7.21 -20.82
C THR A 172 8.85 6.49 -19.66
N LEU A 173 9.63 5.97 -18.70
CA LEU A 173 9.12 5.21 -17.57
C LEU A 173 8.37 6.11 -16.58
N TRP A 174 8.79 7.37 -16.38
CA TRP A 174 8.10 8.34 -15.53
C TRP A 174 6.73 8.70 -16.12
N THR A 175 6.66 8.98 -17.42
CA THR A 175 5.40 9.31 -18.10
C THR A 175 4.43 8.14 -18.06
N ALA A 176 4.89 6.94 -18.45
CA ALA A 176 4.07 5.72 -18.40
C ALA A 176 3.64 5.38 -16.95
N GLY A 177 4.57 5.44 -16.01
CA GLY A 177 4.32 5.17 -14.59
C GLY A 177 3.32 6.16 -14.00
N THR A 178 3.45 7.45 -14.31
CA THR A 178 2.52 8.49 -13.85
C THR A 178 1.11 8.26 -14.42
N ALA A 179 1.00 7.97 -15.72
CA ALA A 179 -0.29 7.66 -16.34
C ALA A 179 -0.97 6.44 -15.69
N VAL A 180 -0.22 5.35 -15.51
CA VAL A 180 -0.72 4.13 -14.81
C VAL A 180 -1.08 4.46 -13.36
N GLY A 181 -0.28 5.27 -12.67
CA GLY A 181 -0.53 5.68 -11.28
C GLY A 181 -1.83 6.49 -11.14
N LEU A 182 -2.06 7.44 -12.03
CA LEU A 182 -3.32 8.22 -12.06
C LEU A 182 -4.52 7.33 -12.35
N LEU A 183 -4.40 6.41 -13.32
CA LEU A 183 -5.46 5.44 -13.61
C LEU A 183 -5.75 4.54 -12.40
N ALA A 184 -4.72 4.10 -11.68
CA ALA A 184 -4.89 3.29 -10.48
C ALA A 184 -5.52 4.11 -9.33
N ALA A 185 -5.07 5.37 -9.13
CA ALA A 185 -5.55 6.24 -8.06
C ALA A 185 -7.03 6.60 -8.19
N VAL A 186 -7.56 6.65 -9.41
CA VAL A 186 -8.98 6.88 -9.67
C VAL A 186 -9.73 5.57 -9.84
N GLY A 187 -9.19 4.65 -10.65
CA GLY A 187 -9.88 3.42 -11.06
C GLY A 187 -10.10 2.44 -9.92
N VAL A 188 -9.12 2.26 -9.01
CA VAL A 188 -9.28 1.33 -7.89
C VAL A 188 -10.32 1.82 -6.89
N PRO A 189 -10.30 3.07 -6.38
CA PRO A 189 -11.38 3.59 -5.54
C PRO A 189 -12.75 3.58 -6.22
N TYR A 190 -12.82 3.87 -7.53
CA TYR A 190 -14.05 3.76 -8.30
C TYR A 190 -14.61 2.32 -8.28
N LEU A 191 -13.77 1.31 -8.54
CA LEU A 191 -14.16 -0.10 -8.47
C LEU A 191 -14.58 -0.50 -7.06
N MET A 192 -13.85 -0.04 -6.04
CA MET A 192 -14.19 -0.28 -4.64
C MET A 192 -15.55 0.28 -4.25
N SER A 193 -15.92 1.43 -4.80
CA SER A 193 -17.20 2.07 -4.51
C SER A 193 -18.38 1.53 -5.32
N THR A 194 -18.13 0.90 -6.49
CA THR A 194 -19.19 0.53 -7.43
C THR A 194 -19.33 -0.97 -7.68
N ARG A 195 -18.27 -1.76 -7.43
CA ARG A 195 -18.20 -3.18 -7.81
C ARG A 195 -17.74 -4.10 -6.69
N HIS A 196 -16.93 -3.58 -5.75
CA HIS A 196 -16.41 -4.39 -4.67
C HIS A 196 -17.38 -4.36 -3.48
N GLU A 197 -17.59 -5.52 -2.87
CA GLU A 197 -18.23 -5.63 -1.55
C GLU A 197 -17.14 -5.52 -0.50
N VAL A 198 -17.14 -4.41 0.23
CA VAL A 198 -16.17 -4.14 1.30
C VAL A 198 -16.92 -4.18 2.63
N GLU A 199 -16.58 -5.16 3.47
CA GLU A 199 -17.18 -5.27 4.80
C GLU A 199 -16.76 -4.13 5.74
N PRO A 200 -17.61 -3.75 6.70
CA PRO A 200 -17.22 -2.86 7.78
C PRO A 200 -15.95 -3.36 8.47
N GLY A 201 -14.94 -2.50 8.62
CA GLY A 201 -13.63 -2.92 9.15
C GLY A 201 -12.68 -3.57 8.13
N GLY A 202 -13.05 -3.63 6.85
CA GLY A 202 -12.20 -4.13 5.77
C GLY A 202 -11.08 -3.19 5.33
N ALA A 203 -11.04 -1.95 5.86
CA ALA A 203 -10.00 -0.98 5.53
C ALA A 203 -8.61 -1.51 5.90
N GLY A 204 -7.74 -1.66 4.91
CA GLY A 204 -6.38 -2.16 5.13
C GLY A 204 -5.31 -1.21 4.56
N PRO A 205 -4.05 -1.32 5.02
CA PRO A 205 -2.96 -0.49 4.53
C PRO A 205 -2.72 -0.62 3.01
N VAL A 206 -3.14 -1.72 2.39
CA VAL A 206 -3.05 -1.93 0.94
C VAL A 206 -3.86 -0.90 0.14
N TRP A 207 -4.87 -0.27 0.73
CA TRP A 207 -5.66 0.78 0.11
C TRP A 207 -4.84 2.03 -0.22
N LEU A 208 -3.69 2.21 0.43
CA LEU A 208 -2.76 3.29 0.14
C LEU A 208 -2.02 3.09 -1.20
N LEU A 209 -1.82 1.85 -1.67
CA LEU A 209 -1.00 1.56 -2.85
C LEU A 209 -1.41 2.33 -4.12
N PRO A 210 -2.69 2.38 -4.51
CA PRO A 210 -3.08 3.12 -5.72
C PRO A 210 -2.95 4.62 -5.55
N VAL A 211 -3.24 5.18 -4.37
CA VAL A 211 -3.21 6.63 -4.14
C VAL A 211 -1.80 7.17 -3.84
N VAL A 212 -0.86 6.30 -3.47
CA VAL A 212 0.55 6.66 -3.27
C VAL A 212 1.34 6.68 -4.58
N ALA A 213 0.89 5.98 -5.62
CA ALA A 213 1.58 5.97 -6.91
C ALA A 213 1.83 7.39 -7.48
N PRO A 214 0.86 8.33 -7.46
CA PRO A 214 1.12 9.72 -7.84
C PRO A 214 2.11 10.45 -6.93
N MET A 215 2.22 10.10 -5.63
CA MET A 215 3.24 10.66 -4.74
C MET A 215 4.64 10.25 -5.17
N VAL A 216 4.80 9.00 -5.66
CA VAL A 216 6.08 8.53 -6.19
C VAL A 216 6.44 9.31 -7.45
N ALA A 217 5.49 9.57 -8.35
CA ALA A 217 5.70 10.42 -9.52
C ALA A 217 6.09 11.86 -9.13
N ALA A 218 5.44 12.42 -8.10
CA ALA A 218 5.75 13.73 -7.54
C ALA A 218 7.17 13.82 -6.98
N ALA A 219 7.64 12.75 -6.32
CA ALA A 219 8.97 12.71 -5.74
C ALA A 219 10.08 12.52 -6.77
N LEU A 220 9.83 11.73 -7.81
CA LEU A 220 10.84 11.33 -8.78
C LEU A 220 10.84 12.19 -10.05
N GLY A 221 9.81 13.04 -10.25
CA GLY A 221 9.73 13.97 -11.37
C GLY A 221 10.66 15.18 -11.31
N PRO A 222 10.87 15.83 -10.13
CA PRO A 222 11.70 17.04 -10.06
C PRO A 222 13.14 16.86 -10.56
N PRO A 223 13.89 15.78 -10.24
CA PRO A 223 15.19 15.53 -10.84
C PRO A 223 15.16 15.41 -12.37
N LEU A 224 14.12 14.74 -12.91
CA LEU A 224 13.92 14.65 -14.36
C LEU A 224 13.59 16.01 -14.99
N ALA A 225 12.80 16.83 -14.31
CA ALA A 225 12.43 18.17 -14.79
C ALA A 225 13.64 19.08 -15.02
N MET A 226 14.74 18.86 -14.30
CA MET A 226 15.97 19.63 -14.47
C MET A 226 16.66 19.38 -15.83
N HIS A 227 16.33 18.31 -16.52
CA HIS A 227 16.80 18.02 -17.88
C HIS A 227 15.92 18.66 -18.97
N LEU A 228 14.77 19.25 -18.61
CA LEU A 228 13.96 20.03 -19.53
C LEU A 228 14.55 21.44 -19.72
N PRO A 229 14.26 22.08 -20.88
CA PRO A 229 14.60 23.49 -21.09
C PRO A 229 14.07 24.37 -19.95
N ALA A 230 14.87 25.34 -19.51
CA ALA A 230 14.42 26.33 -18.54
C ALA A 230 13.22 27.12 -19.10
N GLY A 231 12.31 27.50 -18.21
CA GLY A 231 11.07 28.22 -18.58
C GLY A 231 9.80 27.37 -18.39
N GLN A 232 8.83 27.55 -19.29
CA GLN A 232 7.48 26.99 -19.13
C GLN A 232 7.46 25.46 -18.97
N ALA A 233 8.23 24.72 -19.76
CA ALA A 233 8.21 23.23 -19.70
C ALA A 233 8.64 22.71 -18.33
N ARG A 234 9.78 23.21 -17.82
CA ARG A 234 10.31 22.86 -16.49
C ARG A 234 9.36 23.29 -15.38
N ALA A 235 8.86 24.52 -15.42
CA ALA A 235 7.94 25.07 -14.43
C ALA A 235 6.63 24.26 -14.39
N THR A 236 6.04 23.93 -15.56
CA THR A 236 4.83 23.12 -15.67
C THR A 236 5.02 21.74 -15.07
N MET A 237 6.16 21.08 -15.34
CA MET A 237 6.45 19.76 -14.77
C MET A 237 6.60 19.83 -13.25
N LEU A 238 7.30 20.83 -12.71
CA LEU A 238 7.46 20.99 -11.25
C LEU A 238 6.13 21.27 -10.55
N LEU A 239 5.29 22.14 -11.12
CA LEU A 239 3.94 22.40 -10.60
C LEU A 239 3.03 21.17 -10.75
N GLY A 240 3.17 20.41 -11.83
CA GLY A 240 2.50 19.11 -11.99
C GLY A 240 2.90 18.12 -10.91
N CYS A 241 4.19 18.01 -10.60
CA CYS A 241 4.69 17.19 -9.48
C CYS A 241 4.12 17.66 -8.14
N TYR A 242 4.02 18.97 -7.91
CA TYR A 242 3.42 19.51 -6.69
C TYR A 242 1.91 19.21 -6.62
N ALA A 243 1.19 19.26 -7.74
CA ALA A 243 -0.23 18.86 -7.80
C ALA A 243 -0.41 17.35 -7.50
N LEU A 244 0.46 16.48 -8.04
CA LEU A 244 0.46 15.05 -7.74
C LEU A 244 0.77 14.78 -6.24
N PHE A 245 1.71 15.53 -5.65
CA PHE A 245 1.96 15.51 -4.22
C PHE A 245 0.70 15.83 -3.42
N GLY A 246 0.02 16.96 -3.72
CA GLY A 246 -1.20 17.38 -3.03
C GLY A 246 -2.33 16.35 -3.15
N MET A 247 -2.56 15.83 -4.35
CA MET A 247 -3.58 14.80 -4.60
C MET A 247 -3.34 13.55 -3.76
N SER A 248 -2.12 13.05 -3.76
CA SER A 248 -1.78 11.83 -3.02
C SER A 248 -1.77 12.05 -1.50
N LEU A 249 -1.28 13.22 -1.04
CA LEU A 249 -1.29 13.57 0.38
C LEU A 249 -2.73 13.62 0.92
N LEU A 250 -3.62 14.34 0.25
CA LEU A 250 -5.02 14.45 0.65
C LEU A 250 -5.72 13.09 0.65
N SER A 251 -5.48 12.26 -0.37
CA SER A 251 -6.02 10.90 -0.42
C SER A 251 -5.48 10.02 0.73
N THR A 252 -4.21 10.16 1.07
CA THR A 252 -3.59 9.45 2.20
C THR A 252 -4.24 9.86 3.52
N LEU A 253 -4.48 11.17 3.71
CA LEU A 253 -5.15 11.70 4.91
C LEU A 253 -6.61 11.23 5.04
N LEU A 254 -7.28 10.90 3.95
CA LEU A 254 -8.61 10.28 3.98
C LEU A 254 -8.56 8.79 4.36
N ILE A 255 -7.55 8.04 3.88
CA ILE A 255 -7.46 6.59 4.08
C ILE A 255 -6.81 6.23 5.42
N LEU A 256 -5.80 6.98 5.86
CA LEU A 256 -5.02 6.63 7.05
C LEU A 256 -5.86 6.56 8.34
N PRO A 257 -6.81 7.47 8.61
CA PRO A 257 -7.73 7.36 9.74
C PRO A 257 -8.57 6.08 9.71
N LEU A 258 -9.00 5.63 8.51
CA LEU A 258 -9.76 4.38 8.36
C LEU A 258 -8.90 3.17 8.72
N VAL A 259 -7.64 3.15 8.30
CA VAL A 259 -6.68 2.10 8.65
C VAL A 259 -6.42 2.09 10.16
N PHE A 260 -6.22 3.25 10.77
CA PHE A 260 -5.99 3.37 12.20
C PHE A 260 -7.23 2.96 13.00
N SER A 261 -8.42 3.46 12.63
CA SER A 261 -9.71 3.08 13.23
C SER A 261 -9.93 1.57 13.16
N ARG A 262 -9.64 0.95 12.02
CA ARG A 262 -9.72 -0.50 11.87
C ARG A 262 -8.82 -1.23 12.87
N LEU A 263 -7.56 -0.76 13.07
CA LEU A 263 -6.64 -1.36 14.03
C LEU A 263 -7.15 -1.24 15.47
N MET A 264 -7.79 -0.12 15.81
CA MET A 264 -8.32 0.14 17.16
C MET A 264 -9.59 -0.68 17.43
N HIS A 265 -10.52 -0.76 16.47
CA HIS A 265 -11.82 -1.37 16.69
C HIS A 265 -11.86 -2.87 16.34
N HIS A 266 -11.06 -3.32 15.36
CA HIS A 266 -11.06 -4.71 14.89
C HIS A 266 -9.76 -5.46 15.21
N GLY A 267 -8.81 -4.83 15.90
CA GLY A 267 -7.56 -5.45 16.34
C GLY A 267 -6.55 -5.71 15.22
N ALA A 268 -5.63 -6.65 15.46
CA ALA A 268 -4.51 -6.94 14.57
C ALA A 268 -4.97 -7.51 13.22
N LEU A 269 -4.18 -7.24 12.18
CA LEU A 269 -4.36 -7.83 10.86
C LEU A 269 -4.13 -9.35 10.90
N PRO A 270 -4.71 -10.14 9.97
CA PRO A 270 -4.33 -11.53 9.75
C PRO A 270 -2.82 -11.66 9.57
N LEU A 271 -2.22 -12.75 10.06
CA LEU A 271 -0.77 -12.93 10.07
C LEU A 271 -0.10 -12.65 8.72
N PRO A 272 -0.59 -13.18 7.57
CA PRO A 272 0.04 -12.91 6.27
C PRO A 272 -0.10 -11.46 5.79
N MET A 273 -1.04 -10.68 6.37
CA MET A 273 -1.27 -9.28 6.01
C MET A 273 -0.57 -8.30 6.95
N THR A 274 -0.06 -8.76 8.11
CA THR A 274 0.61 -7.89 9.08
C THR A 274 1.77 -7.07 8.48
N PRO A 275 2.60 -7.60 7.55
CA PRO A 275 3.66 -6.83 6.90
C PRO A 275 3.16 -5.58 6.17
N THR A 276 1.90 -5.58 5.70
CA THR A 276 1.33 -4.44 4.98
C THR A 276 1.20 -3.18 5.82
N LEU A 277 1.30 -3.25 7.16
CA LEU A 277 1.36 -2.07 8.04
C LEU A 277 2.51 -1.12 7.67
N PHE A 278 3.60 -1.65 7.12
CA PHE A 278 4.72 -0.84 6.63
C PHE A 278 4.35 0.03 5.42
N LEU A 279 3.28 -0.31 4.68
CA LEU A 279 2.84 0.49 3.53
C LEU A 279 2.49 1.93 3.90
N VAL A 280 2.10 2.20 5.15
CA VAL A 280 1.83 3.56 5.64
C VAL A 280 3.09 4.43 5.61
N LEU A 281 4.27 3.85 5.76
CA LEU A 281 5.55 4.57 5.64
C LEU A 281 5.78 5.10 4.21
N GLY A 282 5.18 4.44 3.21
CA GLY A 282 5.30 4.82 1.80
C GLY A 282 4.93 6.28 1.55
N PRO A 283 3.68 6.70 1.78
CA PRO A 283 3.28 8.09 1.59
C PRO A 283 4.02 9.06 2.50
N LEU A 284 4.34 8.67 3.74
CA LEU A 284 5.04 9.54 4.70
C LEU A 284 6.48 9.83 4.24
N GLY A 285 7.26 8.79 3.95
CA GLY A 285 8.63 8.97 3.47
C GLY A 285 8.68 9.60 2.09
N GLN A 286 7.78 9.18 1.19
CA GLN A 286 7.78 9.68 -0.18
C GLN A 286 7.32 11.15 -0.28
N SER A 287 6.41 11.60 0.56
CA SER A 287 6.01 13.02 0.59
C SER A 287 7.15 13.92 1.11
N THR A 288 7.90 13.45 2.11
CA THR A 288 9.11 14.14 2.57
C THR A 288 10.17 14.21 1.45
N THR A 289 10.36 13.11 0.73
CA THR A 289 11.25 13.07 -0.45
C THR A 289 10.78 14.03 -1.55
N ALA A 290 9.47 14.06 -1.83
CA ALA A 290 8.89 14.89 -2.89
C ALA A 290 9.14 16.37 -2.63
N LEU A 291 8.83 16.86 -1.42
CA LEU A 291 9.10 18.26 -1.07
C LEU A 291 10.59 18.57 -1.04
N GLY A 292 11.45 17.64 -0.58
CA GLY A 292 12.89 17.81 -0.66
C GLY A 292 13.39 17.96 -2.09
N ASN A 293 12.98 17.11 -3.00
CA ASN A 293 13.39 17.17 -4.41
C ASN A 293 12.80 18.39 -5.15
N LEU A 294 11.58 18.84 -4.80
CA LEU A 294 11.01 20.10 -5.26
C LEU A 294 11.82 21.29 -4.74
N ALA A 295 12.28 21.25 -3.49
CA ALA A 295 13.14 22.27 -2.90
C ALA A 295 14.52 22.29 -3.55
N ASP A 296 15.12 21.14 -3.87
CA ASP A 296 16.38 21.06 -4.63
C ASP A 296 16.23 21.71 -6.03
N SER A 297 15.04 21.55 -6.66
CA SER A 297 14.75 22.05 -8.00
C SER A 297 14.24 23.50 -8.03
N SER A 298 13.63 23.99 -6.96
CA SER A 298 13.09 25.34 -6.81
C SER A 298 13.17 25.81 -5.35
N PRO A 299 14.37 26.16 -4.86
CA PRO A 299 14.61 26.48 -3.45
C PRO A 299 13.79 27.67 -2.94
N ALA A 300 13.61 28.71 -3.78
CA ALA A 300 12.84 29.90 -3.43
C ALA A 300 11.37 29.59 -3.10
N THR A 301 10.81 28.57 -3.75
CA THR A 301 9.39 28.19 -3.57
C THR A 301 9.18 27.17 -2.46
N PHE A 302 10.05 26.14 -2.38
CA PHE A 302 9.82 24.97 -1.55
C PHE A 302 10.85 24.77 -0.42
N GLY A 303 11.93 25.57 -0.36
CA GLY A 303 13.03 25.36 0.58
C GLY A 303 12.58 25.27 2.04
N THR A 304 11.89 26.29 2.55
CA THR A 304 11.38 26.31 3.93
C THR A 304 10.27 25.27 4.14
N ALA A 305 9.40 25.10 3.15
CA ALA A 305 8.28 24.16 3.22
C ALA A 305 8.77 22.70 3.37
N SER A 306 9.89 22.33 2.74
CA SER A 306 10.44 20.98 2.82
C SER A 306 10.83 20.59 4.25
N VAL A 307 11.36 21.52 5.03
CA VAL A 307 11.75 21.28 6.43
C VAL A 307 10.53 21.34 7.37
N LEU A 308 9.69 22.40 7.24
CA LEU A 308 8.52 22.57 8.09
C LEU A 308 7.53 21.38 7.98
N TYR A 309 7.41 20.82 6.78
CA TYR A 309 6.57 19.64 6.54
C TYR A 309 7.33 18.35 6.87
N GLY A 310 8.56 18.21 6.37
CA GLY A 310 9.27 16.94 6.39
C GLY A 310 9.66 16.46 7.78
N VAL A 311 10.03 17.37 8.70
CA VAL A 311 10.44 17.01 10.06
C VAL A 311 9.28 16.38 10.85
N PRO A 312 8.08 17.00 10.97
CA PRO A 312 6.97 16.38 11.69
C PRO A 312 6.46 15.10 11.01
N VAL A 313 6.44 15.04 9.69
CA VAL A 313 6.02 13.84 8.96
C VAL A 313 7.02 12.69 9.17
N MET A 314 8.32 12.97 9.20
CA MET A 314 9.34 11.96 9.53
C MET A 314 9.20 11.48 10.98
N GLY A 315 8.90 12.37 11.93
CA GLY A 315 8.59 11.99 13.30
C GLY A 315 7.40 11.02 13.38
N PHE A 316 6.32 11.32 12.66
CA PHE A 316 5.17 10.42 12.57
C PHE A 316 5.52 9.10 11.87
N ALA A 317 6.34 9.11 10.82
CA ALA A 317 6.81 7.91 10.14
C ALA A 317 7.62 7.01 11.09
N LEU A 318 8.48 7.54 11.93
CA LEU A 318 9.25 6.77 12.93
C LEU A 318 8.34 6.16 14.01
N MET A 319 7.34 6.91 14.50
CA MET A 319 6.32 6.39 15.41
C MET A 319 5.58 5.22 14.77
N TRP A 320 5.14 5.37 13.51
CA TRP A 320 4.44 4.30 12.79
C TRP A 320 5.33 3.11 12.49
N LEU A 321 6.61 3.34 12.18
CA LEU A 321 7.61 2.27 12.02
C LEU A 321 7.73 1.43 13.29
N ALA A 322 7.83 2.08 14.46
CA ALA A 322 7.91 1.39 15.74
C ALA A 322 6.65 0.55 16.03
N LEU A 323 5.46 1.11 15.78
CA LEU A 323 4.19 0.40 15.91
C LEU A 323 4.14 -0.83 14.97
N SER A 324 4.47 -0.62 13.69
CA SER A 324 4.45 -1.69 12.68
C SER A 324 5.45 -2.79 13.01
N ALA A 325 6.66 -2.44 13.46
CA ALA A 325 7.68 -3.39 13.89
C ALA A 325 7.21 -4.21 15.09
N ALA A 326 6.61 -3.59 16.10
CA ALA A 326 6.05 -4.29 17.25
C ALA A 326 4.95 -5.30 16.84
N MET A 327 4.06 -4.90 15.91
CA MET A 327 3.01 -5.78 15.39
C MET A 327 3.59 -6.95 14.58
N VAL A 328 4.64 -6.72 13.78
CA VAL A 328 5.34 -7.77 13.03
C VAL A 328 6.06 -8.73 13.97
N VAL A 329 6.74 -8.25 15.00
CA VAL A 329 7.38 -9.12 16.03
C VAL A 329 6.33 -9.98 16.73
N ARG A 330 5.18 -9.40 17.10
CA ARG A 330 4.06 -10.16 17.67
C ARG A 330 3.53 -11.22 16.69
N ALA A 331 3.37 -10.89 15.41
CA ALA A 331 2.92 -11.82 14.37
C ALA A 331 3.94 -12.95 14.15
N ALA A 332 5.23 -12.63 14.12
CA ALA A 332 6.32 -13.61 13.98
C ALA A 332 6.32 -14.62 15.14
N ARG A 333 6.14 -14.15 16.39
CA ARG A 333 5.99 -15.03 17.57
C ARG A 333 4.74 -15.91 17.51
N ARG A 334 3.74 -15.57 16.70
CA ARG A 334 2.52 -16.33 16.44
C ARG A 334 2.60 -17.23 15.20
N GLY A 335 3.80 -17.40 14.62
CA GLY A 335 4.03 -18.28 13.49
C GLY A 335 3.71 -17.66 12.13
N MET A 336 3.88 -16.32 11.96
CA MET A 336 3.73 -15.68 10.66
C MET A 336 4.70 -16.28 9.63
N GLY A 337 4.16 -16.99 8.64
CA GLY A 337 4.92 -17.52 7.52
C GLY A 337 5.27 -16.46 6.46
N PHE A 338 6.14 -16.84 5.53
CA PHE A 338 6.46 -15.97 4.38
C PHE A 338 5.27 -15.84 3.44
N ALA A 339 5.03 -14.61 2.99
CA ALA A 339 4.07 -14.26 1.94
C ALA A 339 4.64 -13.10 1.11
N MET A 340 4.10 -12.88 -0.11
CA MET A 340 4.54 -11.76 -0.97
C MET A 340 4.33 -10.39 -0.33
N THR A 341 3.50 -10.29 0.71
CA THR A 341 3.34 -9.08 1.52
C THR A 341 4.60 -8.65 2.28
N TRP A 342 5.60 -9.53 2.44
CA TRP A 342 6.90 -9.17 3.04
C TRP A 342 7.67 -8.12 2.21
N TRP A 343 7.38 -8.01 0.91
CA TRP A 343 7.92 -6.92 0.10
C TRP A 343 7.45 -5.52 0.56
N ALA A 344 6.42 -5.44 1.39
CA ALA A 344 6.02 -4.20 2.06
C ALA A 344 7.06 -3.67 3.06
N PHE A 345 8.02 -4.48 3.50
CA PHE A 345 9.13 -4.03 4.34
C PHE A 345 10.18 -3.21 3.57
N THR A 346 10.19 -3.27 2.25
CA THR A 346 11.28 -2.73 1.42
C THR A 346 11.00 -1.30 0.94
N PHE A 347 10.16 -1.14 -0.06
CA PHE A 347 9.91 0.17 -0.66
C PHE A 347 9.51 1.25 0.36
N PRO A 348 8.57 1.02 1.30
CA PRO A 348 8.18 2.03 2.26
C PRO A 348 9.31 2.47 3.22
N VAL A 349 10.16 1.54 3.66
CA VAL A 349 11.34 1.90 4.45
C VAL A 349 12.33 2.70 3.60
N GLY A 350 12.53 2.31 2.34
CA GLY A 350 13.38 3.03 1.39
C GLY A 350 12.94 4.47 1.15
N THR A 351 11.63 4.74 1.15
CA THR A 351 11.11 6.11 1.05
C THR A 351 11.44 6.96 2.26
N CYS A 352 11.47 6.35 3.45
CA CYS A 352 11.93 7.03 4.66
C CYS A 352 13.45 7.30 4.63
N VAL A 353 14.26 6.43 4.00
CA VAL A 353 15.69 6.69 3.76
C VAL A 353 15.87 7.93 2.91
N THR A 354 15.19 8.00 1.76
CA THR A 354 15.31 9.16 0.84
C THR A 354 14.75 10.44 1.46
N GLY A 355 13.67 10.35 2.26
CA GLY A 355 13.13 11.46 3.03
C GLY A 355 14.10 11.98 4.09
N ALA A 356 14.73 11.09 4.87
CA ALA A 356 15.72 11.46 5.87
C ALA A 356 16.97 12.08 5.22
N ALA A 357 17.41 11.51 4.07
CA ALA A 357 18.53 12.09 3.30
C ALA A 357 18.18 13.48 2.74
N ALA A 358 16.95 13.72 2.30
CA ALA A 358 16.49 15.05 1.91
C ALA A 358 16.53 16.04 3.09
N LEU A 359 16.02 15.64 4.25
CA LEU A 359 16.09 16.46 5.46
C LEU A 359 17.55 16.77 5.86
N HIS A 360 18.45 15.79 5.74
CA HIS A 360 19.89 16.04 5.97
C HIS A 360 20.43 17.13 5.03
N ARG A 361 20.12 17.09 3.73
CA ARG A 361 20.56 18.11 2.77
C ARG A 361 20.03 19.51 3.09
N HIS A 362 18.75 19.60 3.49
CA HIS A 362 18.11 20.90 3.71
C HIS A 362 18.34 21.51 5.10
N THR A 363 18.66 20.68 6.10
CA THR A 363 18.91 21.16 7.48
C THR A 363 20.40 21.21 7.84
N GLY A 364 21.25 20.49 7.13
CA GLY A 364 22.66 20.28 7.50
C GLY A 364 22.87 19.40 8.74
N LEU A 365 21.81 18.90 9.36
CA LEU A 365 21.90 18.12 10.61
C LEU A 365 22.35 16.69 10.37
N HIS A 366 23.48 16.29 10.95
CA HIS A 366 24.02 14.94 10.86
C HIS A 366 23.07 13.86 11.40
N ALA A 367 22.18 14.22 12.33
CA ALA A 367 21.19 13.28 12.88
C ALA A 367 20.30 12.67 11.78
N PHE A 368 19.83 13.45 10.81
CA PHE A 368 19.07 12.94 9.67
C PHE A 368 19.91 12.08 8.73
N GLY A 369 21.20 12.39 8.58
CA GLY A 369 22.13 11.57 7.81
C GLY A 369 22.31 10.18 8.44
N TRP A 370 22.55 10.11 9.75
CA TRP A 370 22.65 8.84 10.48
C TRP A 370 21.33 8.08 10.51
N LEU A 371 20.19 8.77 10.62
CA LEU A 371 18.87 8.16 10.48
C LEU A 371 18.72 7.51 9.11
N ALA A 372 19.11 8.19 8.01
CA ALA A 372 19.07 7.62 6.68
C ALA A 372 19.92 6.34 6.57
N VAL A 373 21.13 6.33 7.14
CA VAL A 373 22.03 5.17 7.17
C VAL A 373 21.40 4.01 7.96
N ALA A 374 20.82 4.27 9.14
CA ALA A 374 20.18 3.25 9.96
C ALA A 374 18.96 2.64 9.26
N LEU A 375 18.11 3.47 8.66
CA LEU A 375 16.95 3.01 7.87
C LEU A 375 17.39 2.24 6.61
N TYR A 376 18.52 2.63 5.99
CA TYR A 376 19.06 1.89 4.84
C TYR A 376 19.57 0.52 5.24
N ALA A 377 20.24 0.38 6.39
CA ALA A 377 20.63 -0.93 6.90
C ALA A 377 19.40 -1.83 7.14
N LEU A 378 18.33 -1.27 7.72
CA LEU A 378 17.05 -1.99 7.88
C LEU A 378 16.46 -2.39 6.52
N LEU A 379 16.48 -1.48 5.53
CA LEU A 379 16.03 -1.75 4.16
C LEU A 379 16.77 -2.92 3.53
N VAL A 380 18.11 -2.95 3.62
CA VAL A 380 18.95 -3.99 3.03
C VAL A 380 18.64 -5.36 3.67
N VAL A 381 18.52 -5.42 5.00
CA VAL A 381 18.15 -6.65 5.71
C VAL A 381 16.75 -7.13 5.27
N ALA A 382 15.78 -6.24 5.21
CA ALA A 382 14.42 -6.55 4.77
C ALA A 382 14.41 -7.05 3.31
N TRP A 383 15.14 -6.37 2.42
CA TRP A 383 15.25 -6.74 1.01
C TRP A 383 15.90 -8.11 0.82
N LEU A 384 17.05 -8.37 1.46
CA LEU A 384 17.73 -9.67 1.39
C LEU A 384 16.81 -10.78 1.88
N THR A 385 16.12 -10.57 3.00
CA THR A 385 15.19 -11.56 3.56
C THR A 385 14.04 -11.85 2.59
N ALA A 386 13.39 -10.81 2.05
CA ALA A 386 12.31 -10.97 1.07
C ALA A 386 12.80 -11.63 -0.23
N ALA A 387 13.97 -11.24 -0.74
CA ALA A 387 14.55 -11.77 -1.98
C ALA A 387 14.89 -13.26 -1.85
N ILE A 388 15.60 -13.66 -0.77
CA ILE A 388 15.98 -15.05 -0.51
C ILE A 388 14.73 -15.93 -0.38
N ARG A 389 13.73 -15.47 0.39
CA ARG A 389 12.48 -16.22 0.57
C ARG A 389 11.68 -16.31 -0.73
N THR A 390 11.66 -15.26 -1.54
CA THR A 390 10.98 -15.26 -2.85
C THR A 390 11.69 -16.22 -3.81
N ALA A 391 13.02 -16.18 -3.90
CA ALA A 391 13.80 -17.10 -4.72
C ALA A 391 13.54 -18.56 -4.31
N GLY A 392 13.64 -18.88 -3.01
CA GLY A 392 13.32 -20.20 -2.48
C GLY A 392 11.91 -20.67 -2.84
N GLY A 393 10.90 -19.79 -2.71
CA GLY A 393 9.51 -20.09 -3.06
C GLY A 393 9.27 -20.27 -4.56
N LEU A 394 10.06 -19.60 -5.42
CA LEU A 394 10.03 -19.81 -6.87
C LEU A 394 10.66 -21.16 -7.25
N PHE A 395 11.82 -21.51 -6.68
CA PHE A 395 12.49 -22.79 -6.94
C PHE A 395 11.64 -23.98 -6.48
N THR A 396 10.98 -23.89 -5.33
CA THR A 396 10.07 -24.94 -4.84
C THR A 396 8.70 -24.93 -5.54
N GLY A 397 8.39 -23.91 -6.33
CA GLY A 397 7.08 -23.72 -6.97
C GLY A 397 5.95 -23.35 -6.01
N SER A 398 6.23 -23.17 -4.72
CA SER A 398 5.20 -22.92 -3.69
C SER A 398 4.47 -21.58 -3.88
N LEU A 399 5.13 -20.55 -4.42
CA LEU A 399 4.53 -19.23 -4.67
C LEU A 399 3.64 -19.20 -5.93
N LEU A 400 3.81 -20.16 -6.84
CA LEU A 400 3.05 -20.27 -8.09
C LEU A 400 2.00 -21.39 -8.02
N ALA A 401 1.98 -22.16 -6.93
CA ALA A 401 0.91 -23.10 -6.63
C ALA A 401 -0.29 -22.29 -6.14
N GLY A 402 -1.42 -22.38 -6.85
CA GLY A 402 -2.68 -21.79 -6.38
C GLY A 402 -3.03 -22.30 -4.98
N PRO A 403 -3.92 -21.60 -4.23
CA PRO A 403 -4.33 -22.03 -2.90
C PRO A 403 -4.81 -23.49 -2.97
N ARG A 404 -4.22 -24.36 -2.15
CA ARG A 404 -4.73 -25.72 -1.94
C ARG A 404 -6.13 -25.57 -1.34
N ARG A 405 -7.15 -26.00 -2.10
CA ARG A 405 -8.53 -26.09 -1.61
C ARG A 405 -8.63 -27.18 -0.54
#